data_441599707383131f4cf06b262bca6cc8
#
_entry.id   441599707383131f4cf06b262bca6cc8
#
_cell.length_a   1.000
_cell.length_b   1.000
_cell.length_c   1.000
_cell.angle_alpha   90.00
_cell.angle_beta   90.00
_cell.angle_gamma   90.00
#
_symmetry.space_group_name_H-M   'P 1'
#
loop_
_entity.id
_entity.type
_entity.pdbx_description
1 polymer ?
#
loop_
_entity_poly.entity_id
_entity_poly.type
_entity_poly.pdbx_seq_one_letter_code
_entity_poly.pdbx_strand_id
1 'polypeptide(L)' 'MKDASGSTGPKLLDPVCDMIVAVDDARENGLTLEMPEREYAFCSQGCLTTFAKAPHRFRGKVDAWVAAET' A
#
# COMPACT_ATOMS: atom_id res chain seq x y z
N MET A 1 6.20 -22.43 -7.02
CA MET A 1 6.11 -21.98 -6.65
C MET A 1 5.84 -21.40 -6.55
N LYS A 2 5.63 -21.07 -6.61
CA LYS A 2 5.42 -20.34 -6.36
C LYS A 2 5.07 -19.76 -5.79
N ASP A 3 5.15 -19.50 -5.45
CA ASP A 3 4.90 -18.99 -4.77
C ASP A 3 4.44 -18.38 -4.73
N ALA A 4 4.31 -18.32 -4.63
CA ALA A 4 4.04 -17.71 -4.47
C ALA A 4 3.88 -16.99 -4.46
N SER A 5 3.86 -17.54 -4.32
CA SER A 5 3.45 -16.61 -4.18
C SER A 5 3.55 -15.44 -4.76
N GLY A 6 2.94 -15.15 -5.39
CA GLY A 6 2.79 -13.91 -6.00
C GLY A 6 3.58 -12.78 -5.46
N SER A 7 4.41 -13.07 -4.61
CA SER A 7 5.17 -12.03 -3.93
C SER A 7 6.30 -11.48 -4.79
N THR A 8 6.30 -11.79 -6.07
CA THR A 8 7.34 -11.29 -6.96
C THR A 8 7.12 -9.85 -7.40
N GLY A 9 5.93 -9.30 -7.22
CA GLY A 9 5.64 -7.94 -7.63
C GLY A 9 6.05 -6.91 -6.58
N PRO A 10 5.85 -5.64 -6.90
CA PRO A 10 6.15 -4.56 -5.95
C PRO A 10 5.28 -4.65 -4.72
N LYS A 11 5.81 -4.16 -3.60
CA LYS A 11 5.10 -4.14 -2.33
C LYS A 11 5.12 -2.74 -1.76
N LEU A 12 4.13 -2.45 -0.93
CA LEU A 12 4.06 -1.17 -0.22
C LEU A 12 3.52 -1.40 1.18
N LEU A 13 3.86 -0.48 2.06
CA LEU A 13 3.32 -0.46 3.40
C LEU A 13 1.90 0.10 3.37
N ASP A 14 0.96 -0.61 3.98
CA ASP A 14 -0.34 -0.04 4.28
C ASP A 14 -0.17 0.79 5.56
N PRO A 15 -0.22 2.12 5.46
CA PRO A 15 0.13 2.95 6.62
C PRO A 15 -0.94 2.97 7.70
N VAL A 16 -2.12 2.48 7.41
CA VAL A 16 -3.20 2.46 8.39
C VAL A 16 -3.06 1.28 9.33
N CYS A 17 -2.79 0.09 8.80
CA CYS A 17 -2.67 -1.10 9.62
C CYS A 17 -1.23 -1.62 9.73
N ASP A 18 -0.28 -0.95 9.11
CA ASP A 18 1.16 -1.28 9.17
C ASP A 18 1.49 -2.66 8.61
N MET A 19 0.74 -3.09 7.61
CA MET A 19 1.01 -4.36 6.94
C MET A 19 1.64 -4.13 5.58
N ILE A 20 2.47 -5.08 5.16
CA ILE A 20 3.08 -5.02 3.82
C ILE A 20 2.12 -5.66 2.84
N VAL A 21 1.81 -4.96 1.77
CA VAL A 21 0.80 -5.35 0.79
C VAL A 21 1.42 -5.50 -0.58
N ALA A 22 1.06 -6.58 -1.28
CA ALA A 22 1.46 -6.75 -2.68
C ALA A 22 0.60 -5.81 -3.53
N VAL A 23 1.25 -4.90 -4.25
CA VAL A 23 0.53 -3.87 -5.00
C VAL A 23 -0.37 -4.46 -6.07
N ASP A 24 0.12 -5.50 -6.77
CA ASP A 24 -0.67 -6.12 -7.82
C ASP A 24 -1.96 -6.75 -7.28
N ASP A 25 -1.86 -7.41 -6.12
CA ASP A 25 -3.03 -7.99 -5.47
C ASP A 25 -4.02 -6.90 -5.07
N ALA A 26 -3.49 -5.80 -4.53
CA ALA A 26 -4.35 -4.68 -4.14
C ALA A 26 -5.07 -4.09 -5.34
N ARG A 27 -4.38 -3.98 -6.47
CA ARG A 27 -5.03 -3.48 -7.69
C ARG A 27 -6.18 -4.38 -8.11
N GLU A 28 -5.95 -5.68 -8.09
CA GLU A 28 -7.00 -6.63 -8.49
C GLU A 28 -8.22 -6.54 -7.60
N ASN A 29 -8.02 -6.20 -6.34
CA ASN A 29 -9.11 -6.11 -5.38
C ASN A 29 -9.68 -4.71 -5.24
N GLY A 30 -9.19 -3.75 -6.03
CA GLY A 30 -9.66 -2.38 -5.94
C GLY A 30 -9.22 -1.67 -4.66
N LEU A 31 -8.08 -2.07 -4.12
CA LEU A 31 -7.57 -1.56 -2.86
C LEU A 31 -6.36 -0.65 -3.05
N THR A 32 -6.31 0.08 -4.16
CA THR A 32 -5.25 1.04 -4.39
C THR A 32 -5.84 2.44 -4.52
N LEU A 33 -5.01 3.43 -4.24
CA LEU A 33 -5.40 4.83 -4.37
C LEU A 33 -4.25 5.57 -5.04
N GLU A 34 -4.53 6.15 -6.20
CA GLU A 34 -3.50 6.87 -6.95
C GLU A 34 -3.46 8.33 -6.51
N MET A 35 -2.29 8.75 -6.05
CA MET A 35 -2.05 10.13 -5.64
C MET A 35 -0.98 10.73 -6.54
N PRO A 36 -0.86 12.07 -6.58
CA PRO A 36 0.14 12.70 -7.47
C PRO A 36 1.57 12.22 -7.23
N GLU A 37 1.91 11.87 -5.99
CA GLU A 37 3.28 11.46 -5.66
C GLU A 37 3.53 9.97 -5.88
N ARG A 38 2.49 9.14 -5.77
CA ARG A 38 2.62 7.70 -5.97
C ARG A 38 1.27 7.02 -5.83
N GLU A 39 1.23 5.73 -6.17
CA GLU A 39 0.08 4.88 -5.89
C GLU A 39 0.26 4.25 -4.52
N TYR A 40 -0.81 4.23 -3.73
CA TYR A 40 -0.82 3.59 -2.42
C TYR A 40 -1.64 2.32 -2.48
N ALA A 41 -1.27 1.32 -1.67
CA ALA A 41 -1.96 0.03 -1.63
C ALA A 41 -2.41 -0.27 -0.20
N PHE A 42 -3.53 -0.96 -0.08
CA PHE A 42 -4.15 -1.20 1.22
C PHE A 42 -4.56 -2.66 1.36
N CYS A 43 -4.61 -3.12 2.60
CA CYS A 43 -4.97 -4.51 2.88
C CYS A 43 -6.49 -4.70 2.93
N SER A 44 -7.26 -3.63 3.05
CA SER A 44 -8.71 -3.72 3.12
C SER A 44 -9.33 -2.41 2.70
N GLN A 45 -10.64 -2.46 2.41
CA GLN A 45 -11.39 -1.27 2.04
C GLN A 45 -11.43 -0.26 3.18
N GLY A 46 -11.50 -0.75 4.43
CA GLY A 46 -11.49 0.15 5.58
C GLY A 46 -10.22 0.97 5.66
N CYS A 47 -9.08 0.35 5.40
CA CYS A 47 -7.81 1.07 5.41
C CYS A 47 -7.75 2.10 4.31
N LEU A 48 -8.22 1.74 3.11
CA LEU A 48 -8.24 2.66 1.99
C LEU A 48 -9.10 3.89 2.32
N THR A 49 -10.29 3.65 2.86
CA THR A 49 -11.21 4.72 3.21
C THR A 49 -10.62 5.64 4.28
N THR A 50 -9.98 5.04 5.30
CA THR A 50 -9.35 5.82 6.37
C THR A 50 -8.26 6.71 5.82
N PHE A 51 -7.42 6.15 4.94
CA PHE A 51 -6.36 6.92 4.30
C PHE A 51 -6.93 8.06 3.46
N ALA A 52 -7.96 7.76 2.67
CA ALA A 52 -8.54 8.76 1.77
C ALA A 52 -9.12 9.96 2.51
N LYS A 53 -9.57 9.75 3.75
CA LYS A 53 -10.12 10.85 4.54
C LYS A 53 -9.05 11.79 5.05
N ALA A 54 -7.84 11.30 5.29
CA ALA A 54 -6.78 12.12 5.86
C ALA A 54 -5.42 11.62 5.37
N PRO A 55 -5.14 11.72 4.06
CA PRO A 55 -3.91 11.16 3.52
C PRO A 55 -2.65 11.80 4.12
N HIS A 56 -2.71 13.08 4.47
CA HIS A 56 -1.55 13.76 5.02
C HIS A 56 -1.08 13.16 6.35
N ARG A 57 -1.95 12.42 7.04
CA ARG A 57 -1.60 11.80 8.31
C ARG A 57 -0.79 10.52 8.12
N PHE A 58 -0.88 9.92 6.94
CA PHE A 58 -0.31 8.60 6.70
C PHE A 58 0.79 8.57 5.66
N ARG A 59 0.86 9.59 4.79
CA ARG A 59 1.83 9.59 3.70
C ARG A 59 3.27 9.51 4.20
N GLY A 60 3.56 10.17 5.31
CA GLY A 60 4.91 10.16 5.87
C GLY A 60 5.39 8.77 6.24
N LYS A 61 4.49 7.91 6.71
CA LYS A 61 4.84 6.54 7.06
C LYS A 61 5.27 5.76 5.83
N VAL A 62 4.55 5.91 4.74
CA VAL A 62 4.89 5.23 3.49
C VAL A 62 6.19 5.78 2.93
N ASP A 63 6.37 7.10 2.95
CA ASP A 63 7.59 7.71 2.47
C ASP A 63 8.81 7.20 3.25
N ALA A 64 8.69 7.11 4.56
CA ALA A 64 9.77 6.61 5.40
C ALA A 64 10.05 5.13 5.12
N TRP A 65 9.00 4.35 4.92
CA TRP A 65 9.17 2.93 4.64
C TRP A 65 9.87 2.72 3.28
N VAL A 66 9.46 3.48 2.27
CA VAL A 66 10.07 3.38 0.95
C VAL A 66 11.54 3.79 1.02
N ALA A 67 11.83 4.87 1.73
CA ALA A 67 13.22 5.32 1.88
C ALA A 67 14.07 4.27 2.59
N ALA A 68 13.51 3.58 3.56
CA ALA A 68 14.24 2.55 4.28
C ALA A 68 14.50 1.32 3.42
N GLU A 69 13.62 1.04 2.45
CA GLU A 69 13.76 -0.12 1.58
C GLU A 69 14.77 0.11 0.45
N THR A 70 15.06 1.35 0.14
CA THR A 70 16.05 1.65 -0.89
C THR A 70 17.39 1.99 -0.27
#